data_bfc449568bc019114ba52296baea62f1
#
_entry.id   bfc449568bc019114ba52296baea62f1
#
_cell.length_a   1.000
_cell.length_b   1.000
_cell.length_c   1.000
_cell.angle_alpha   90.00
_cell.angle_beta   90.00
_cell.angle_gamma   90.00
#
_symmetry.space_group_name_H-M   'P 1'
#
loop_
_entity.id
_entity.type
_entity.pdbx_description
1 polymer ?
#
loop_
_entity_poly.entity_id
_entity_poly.type
_entity_poly.pdbx_seq_one_letter_code
_entity_poly.pdbx_strand_id
1 'polypeptide(L)'
;MKYFLIAGEASGDLHAAHLMKALLAIDPSASFRYYGGDCMQAVGGTLLCHYRHLAYMGFVQVALHLPTILRGLRRCKAEIDSWRPDAVILVDYPGFNLKIAKYVSRQALCPVYYYISPKIWAWKEHRIHAIRRYVDRLFSILPFEVDFFEKKHHYPISYVGNPTMDEVSAYLSEHGQPRPDGHTIALLPGSRRQEITDNLSRMLQAVKPLCTEGGGEPAWHIRIAVAPSMPRDLYTAIVQRAGLPARSVQLVE
;
A
#
# COMPACT_ATOMS: atom_id res chain seq x y z
N MET A 1 24.25 -7.27 -4.79
CA MET A 1 23.58 -8.01 -3.70
C MET A 1 22.26 -8.62 -4.18
N LYS A 2 21.77 -9.69 -3.52
CA LYS A 2 20.47 -10.34 -3.78
C LYS A 2 19.43 -9.88 -2.75
N TYR A 3 18.39 -9.22 -3.19
CA TYR A 3 17.32 -8.72 -2.30
C TYR A 3 16.02 -9.46 -2.56
N PHE A 4 15.41 -10.02 -1.51
CA PHE A 4 14.09 -10.63 -1.59
C PHE A 4 13.06 -9.69 -0.96
N LEU A 5 12.13 -9.15 -1.77
CA LEU A 5 11.16 -8.17 -1.31
C LEU A 5 9.75 -8.77 -1.23
N ILE A 6 8.95 -8.31 -0.25
CA ILE A 6 7.55 -8.71 -0.14
C ILE A 6 6.68 -7.49 0.09
N ALA A 7 5.89 -7.13 -0.92
CA ALA A 7 4.84 -6.13 -0.88
C ALA A 7 3.49 -6.80 -1.19
N GLY A 8 2.52 -6.66 -0.29
CA GLY A 8 1.25 -7.38 -0.36
C GLY A 8 0.07 -6.56 -0.90
N GLU A 9 0.28 -5.29 -1.24
CA GLU A 9 -0.75 -4.34 -1.69
C GLU A 9 -0.18 -3.39 -2.74
N ALA A 10 -1.05 -2.69 -3.49
CA ALA A 10 -0.66 -1.77 -4.54
C ALA A 10 0.25 -0.62 -4.05
N SER A 11 -0.05 -0.04 -2.88
CA SER A 11 0.79 0.99 -2.27
C SER A 11 2.17 0.45 -1.89
N GLY A 12 2.22 -0.77 -1.34
CA GLY A 12 3.47 -1.44 -1.01
C GLY A 12 4.32 -1.74 -2.27
N ASP A 13 3.68 -2.13 -3.38
CA ASP A 13 4.33 -2.35 -4.67
C ASP A 13 4.99 -1.07 -5.20
N LEU A 14 4.26 0.06 -5.17
CA LEU A 14 4.78 1.36 -5.58
C LEU A 14 6.01 1.77 -4.74
N HIS A 15 5.88 1.72 -3.42
CA HIS A 15 6.97 2.11 -2.52
C HIS A 15 8.18 1.15 -2.59
N ALA A 16 7.92 -0.14 -2.78
CA ALA A 16 8.98 -1.13 -3.02
C ALA A 16 9.71 -0.89 -4.34
N ALA A 17 8.97 -0.48 -5.39
CA ALA A 17 9.58 -0.13 -6.68
C ALA A 17 10.53 1.06 -6.57
N HIS A 18 10.18 2.09 -5.80
CA HIS A 18 11.07 3.23 -5.51
C HIS A 18 12.31 2.80 -4.74
N LEU A 19 12.12 1.95 -3.72
CA LEU A 19 13.25 1.39 -2.98
C LEU A 19 14.17 0.56 -3.89
N MET A 20 13.63 -0.25 -4.80
CA MET A 20 14.42 -1.01 -5.77
C MET A 20 15.23 -0.09 -6.70
N LYS A 21 14.62 1.00 -7.21
CA LYS A 21 15.33 2.00 -8.02
C LYS A 21 16.48 2.64 -7.25
N ALA A 22 16.25 3.02 -5.99
CA ALA A 22 17.28 3.59 -5.13
C ALA A 22 18.41 2.59 -4.83
N LEU A 23 18.09 1.32 -4.61
CA LEU A 23 19.09 0.26 -4.43
C LEU A 23 19.94 0.04 -5.70
N LEU A 24 19.31 0.06 -6.90
CA LEU A 24 20.05 -0.04 -8.17
C LEU A 24 20.99 1.15 -8.41
N ALA A 25 20.62 2.34 -7.94
CA ALA A 25 21.50 3.52 -8.05
C ALA A 25 22.77 3.37 -7.19
N ILE A 26 22.71 2.63 -6.08
CA ILE A 26 23.83 2.41 -5.18
C ILE A 26 24.58 1.11 -5.54
N ASP A 27 23.84 0.05 -5.90
CA ASP A 27 24.38 -1.25 -6.32
C ASP A 27 23.78 -1.63 -7.68
N PRO A 28 24.41 -1.23 -8.80
CA PRO A 28 23.94 -1.57 -10.15
C PRO A 28 23.90 -3.07 -10.43
N SER A 29 24.59 -3.88 -9.63
CA SER A 29 24.59 -5.35 -9.71
C SER A 29 23.50 -6.01 -8.87
N ALA A 30 22.65 -5.21 -8.19
CA ALA A 30 21.58 -5.73 -7.35
C ALA A 30 20.64 -6.64 -8.14
N SER A 31 20.32 -7.79 -7.54
CA SER A 31 19.36 -8.75 -8.10
C SER A 31 18.15 -8.83 -7.19
N PHE A 32 16.95 -8.85 -7.80
CA PHE A 32 15.69 -8.86 -7.07
C PHE A 32 14.87 -10.09 -7.39
N ARG A 33 14.34 -10.75 -6.36
CA ARG A 33 13.17 -11.63 -6.44
C ARG A 33 12.13 -11.13 -5.47
N TYR A 34 10.85 -11.12 -5.88
CA TYR A 34 9.86 -10.47 -5.05
C TYR A 34 8.43 -11.02 -5.21
N TYR A 35 7.66 -10.76 -4.17
CA TYR A 35 6.20 -10.75 -4.15
C TYR A 35 5.80 -9.28 -4.21
N GLY A 36 5.09 -8.88 -5.28
CA GLY A 36 4.77 -7.46 -5.55
C GLY A 36 3.81 -7.33 -6.70
N GLY A 37 3.98 -6.33 -7.55
CA GLY A 37 3.11 -6.09 -8.69
C GLY A 37 3.79 -5.41 -9.87
N ASP A 38 2.99 -4.67 -10.62
CA ASP A 38 3.37 -4.08 -11.91
C ASP A 38 4.45 -3.00 -11.74
N CYS A 39 4.43 -2.22 -10.64
CA CYS A 39 5.43 -1.16 -10.38
C CYS A 39 6.83 -1.75 -10.15
N MET A 40 6.93 -2.79 -9.30
CA MET A 40 8.20 -3.49 -9.08
C MET A 40 8.67 -4.19 -10.35
N GLN A 41 7.73 -4.78 -11.12
CA GLN A 41 8.05 -5.46 -12.37
C GLN A 41 8.64 -4.50 -13.41
N ALA A 42 8.15 -3.27 -13.47
CA ALA A 42 8.70 -2.23 -14.35
C ALA A 42 10.14 -1.83 -14.00
N VAL A 43 10.58 -2.00 -12.74
CA VAL A 43 11.97 -1.76 -12.33
C VAL A 43 12.89 -2.90 -12.78
N GLY A 44 12.40 -4.14 -12.76
CA GLY A 44 13.14 -5.34 -13.13
C GLY A 44 13.16 -6.42 -12.06
N GLY A 45 14.00 -7.45 -12.27
CA GLY A 45 14.07 -8.62 -11.38
C GLY A 45 13.01 -9.68 -11.70
N THR A 46 12.72 -10.58 -10.74
CA THR A 46 11.82 -11.72 -10.93
C THR A 46 10.60 -11.60 -10.04
N LEU A 47 9.43 -11.37 -10.64
CA LEU A 47 8.13 -11.44 -9.97
C LEU A 47 7.75 -12.91 -9.73
N LEU A 48 7.68 -13.32 -8.47
CA LEU A 48 7.33 -14.69 -8.07
C LEU A 48 5.82 -14.84 -7.81
N CYS A 49 5.19 -13.77 -7.32
CA CYS A 49 3.76 -13.75 -7.04
C CYS A 49 3.24 -12.32 -7.07
N HIS A 50 2.21 -12.08 -7.86
CA HIS A 50 1.55 -10.78 -7.90
C HIS A 50 0.67 -10.58 -6.66
N TYR A 51 0.71 -9.37 -6.05
CA TYR A 51 -0.05 -9.07 -4.82
C TYR A 51 -1.55 -9.30 -4.97
N ARG A 52 -2.12 -9.17 -6.18
CA ARG A 52 -3.54 -9.50 -6.44
C ARG A 52 -3.90 -10.93 -6.04
N HIS A 53 -2.95 -11.87 -6.12
CA HIS A 53 -3.13 -13.25 -5.64
C HIS A 53 -2.91 -13.40 -4.13
N LEU A 54 -2.34 -12.39 -3.47
CA LEU A 54 -2.18 -12.34 -2.01
C LEU A 54 -3.35 -11.62 -1.33
N ALA A 55 -4.06 -10.76 -2.05
CA ALA A 55 -5.12 -9.88 -1.54
C ALA A 55 -6.41 -10.60 -1.10
N TYR A 56 -6.49 -11.92 -1.23
CA TYR A 56 -7.58 -12.74 -0.64
C TYR A 56 -7.56 -12.77 0.89
N MET A 57 -6.76 -11.93 1.54
CA MET A 57 -6.57 -11.89 2.99
C MET A 57 -7.38 -10.80 3.71
N GLY A 58 -8.52 -10.39 3.17
CA GLY A 58 -9.52 -9.59 3.89
C GLY A 58 -10.10 -10.38 5.07
N PHE A 59 -10.48 -9.68 6.15
CA PHE A 59 -10.87 -10.24 7.46
C PHE A 59 -11.91 -11.38 7.42
N VAL A 60 -12.87 -11.33 6.50
CA VAL A 60 -13.94 -12.32 6.38
C VAL A 60 -13.50 -13.56 5.58
N GLN A 61 -12.52 -13.43 4.71
CA GLN A 61 -12.07 -14.53 3.84
C GLN A 61 -10.92 -15.36 4.41
N VAL A 62 -10.28 -14.92 5.49
CA VAL A 62 -9.14 -15.63 6.10
C VAL A 62 -9.51 -17.04 6.55
N ALA A 63 -10.70 -17.24 7.09
CA ALA A 63 -11.14 -18.57 7.53
C ALA A 63 -11.41 -19.53 6.35
N LEU A 64 -11.94 -19.01 5.25
CA LEU A 64 -12.27 -19.81 4.04
C LEU A 64 -11.05 -20.10 3.18
N HIS A 65 -9.99 -19.29 3.25
CA HIS A 65 -8.79 -19.41 2.41
C HIS A 65 -7.50 -19.76 3.15
N LEU A 66 -7.61 -20.25 4.39
CA LEU A 66 -6.45 -20.65 5.20
C LEU A 66 -5.48 -21.60 4.46
N PRO A 67 -5.93 -22.61 3.68
CA PRO A 67 -5.02 -23.46 2.90
C PRO A 67 -4.22 -22.71 1.85
N THR A 68 -4.84 -21.71 1.19
CA THR A 68 -4.18 -20.88 0.16
C THR A 68 -3.09 -19.99 0.78
N ILE A 69 -3.38 -19.40 1.95
CA ILE A 69 -2.41 -18.60 2.71
C ILE A 69 -1.22 -19.46 3.13
N LEU A 70 -1.47 -20.64 3.66
CA LEU A 70 -0.41 -21.57 4.07
C LEU A 70 0.43 -22.05 2.89
N ARG A 71 -0.21 -22.30 1.74
CA ARG A 71 0.50 -22.63 0.49
C ARG A 71 1.39 -21.48 0.03
N GLY A 72 0.86 -20.24 0.04
CA GLY A 72 1.64 -19.03 -0.28
C GLY A 72 2.85 -18.87 0.62
N LEU A 73 2.69 -19.06 1.95
CA LEU A 73 3.80 -19.01 2.90
C LEU A 73 4.85 -20.09 2.66
N ARG A 74 4.41 -21.34 2.37
CA ARG A 74 5.34 -22.45 2.06
C ARG A 74 6.14 -22.15 0.80
N ARG A 75 5.47 -21.68 -0.26
CA ARG A 75 6.14 -21.32 -1.51
C ARG A 75 7.13 -20.18 -1.29
N CYS A 76 6.75 -19.12 -0.57
CA CYS A 76 7.65 -18.00 -0.28
C CYS A 76 8.92 -18.45 0.46
N LYS A 77 8.78 -19.32 1.47
CA LYS A 77 9.90 -19.89 2.21
C LYS A 77 10.83 -20.72 1.30
N ALA A 78 10.25 -21.58 0.47
CA ALA A 78 11.02 -22.40 -0.47
C ALA A 78 11.82 -21.55 -1.48
N GLU A 79 11.24 -20.44 -1.95
CA GLU A 79 11.92 -19.49 -2.84
C GLU A 79 13.10 -18.78 -2.13
N ILE A 80 12.92 -18.39 -0.86
CA ILE A 80 13.99 -17.78 -0.06
C ILE A 80 15.11 -18.81 0.17
N ASP A 81 14.77 -20.05 0.53
CA ASP A 81 15.73 -21.12 0.78
C ASP A 81 16.55 -21.47 -0.47
N SER A 82 15.88 -21.55 -1.62
CA SER A 82 16.54 -21.92 -2.87
C SER A 82 17.43 -20.83 -3.43
N TRP A 83 17.01 -19.57 -3.30
CA TRP A 83 17.72 -18.42 -3.87
C TRP A 83 18.80 -17.85 -2.97
N ARG A 84 18.69 -18.04 -1.64
CA ARG A 84 19.63 -17.53 -0.63
C ARG A 84 19.91 -16.04 -0.83
N PRO A 85 18.95 -15.17 -0.51
CA PRO A 85 19.14 -13.73 -0.60
C PRO A 85 20.14 -13.23 0.45
N ASP A 86 20.80 -12.11 0.15
CA ASP A 86 21.66 -11.41 1.11
C ASP A 86 20.83 -10.59 2.12
N ALA A 87 19.62 -10.22 1.78
CA ALA A 87 18.66 -9.56 2.67
C ALA A 87 17.20 -9.82 2.26
N VAL A 88 16.31 -9.89 3.24
CA VAL A 88 14.86 -9.90 3.05
C VAL A 88 14.30 -8.54 3.47
N ILE A 89 13.56 -7.89 2.57
CA ILE A 89 12.91 -6.60 2.80
C ILE A 89 11.39 -6.79 2.79
N LEU A 90 10.76 -6.51 3.91
CA LEU A 90 9.32 -6.66 4.12
C LEU A 90 8.65 -5.29 4.07
N VAL A 91 7.68 -5.10 3.17
CA VAL A 91 7.00 -3.82 2.99
C VAL A 91 5.57 -3.93 3.51
N ASP A 92 5.25 -3.20 4.60
CA ASP A 92 3.95 -3.25 5.28
C ASP A 92 3.42 -4.70 5.44
N TYR A 93 2.13 -4.96 5.21
CA TYR A 93 1.51 -6.29 5.11
C TYR A 93 1.84 -7.26 6.27
N PRO A 94 1.63 -6.87 7.53
CA PRO A 94 2.21 -7.55 8.69
C PRO A 94 1.65 -8.96 8.95
N GLY A 95 0.47 -9.28 8.46
CA GLY A 95 -0.14 -10.61 8.63
C GLY A 95 0.67 -11.74 8.00
N PHE A 96 1.27 -11.48 6.88
CA PHE A 96 2.15 -12.39 6.13
C PHE A 96 3.62 -12.17 6.48
N ASN A 97 4.05 -10.92 6.41
CA ASN A 97 5.44 -10.52 6.52
C ASN A 97 6.07 -10.92 7.86
N LEU A 98 5.38 -10.77 8.99
CA LEU A 98 5.93 -11.21 10.29
C LEU A 98 6.08 -12.73 10.40
N LYS A 99 5.33 -13.53 9.63
CA LYS A 99 5.53 -14.99 9.58
C LYS A 99 6.78 -15.36 8.77
N ILE A 100 7.08 -14.59 7.72
CA ILE A 100 8.32 -14.74 6.95
C ILE A 100 9.50 -14.24 7.76
N ALA A 101 9.41 -13.07 8.43
CA ALA A 101 10.43 -12.58 9.34
C ALA A 101 10.83 -13.64 10.39
N LYS A 102 9.82 -14.23 11.05
CA LYS A 102 10.04 -15.32 12.01
C LYS A 102 10.78 -16.51 11.40
N TYR A 103 10.46 -16.86 10.17
CA TYR A 103 11.10 -17.98 9.47
C TYR A 103 12.56 -17.68 9.15
N VAL A 104 12.82 -16.56 8.47
CA VAL A 104 14.16 -16.14 8.05
C VAL A 104 15.09 -15.98 9.25
N SER A 105 14.64 -15.28 10.29
CA SER A 105 15.40 -15.04 11.51
C SER A 105 15.71 -16.35 12.27
N ARG A 106 14.73 -17.27 12.40
CA ARG A 106 14.95 -18.56 13.09
C ARG A 106 15.91 -19.49 12.37
N GLN A 107 15.98 -19.41 11.06
CA GLN A 107 16.91 -20.19 10.23
C GLN A 107 18.25 -19.46 10.05
N ALA A 108 18.41 -18.26 10.62
CA ALA A 108 19.59 -17.41 10.46
C ALA A 108 20.04 -17.26 9.00
N LEU A 109 19.10 -17.08 8.08
CA LEU A 109 19.37 -17.08 6.64
C LEU A 109 20.05 -15.79 6.18
N CYS A 110 19.51 -14.64 6.57
CA CYS A 110 20.00 -13.31 6.23
C CYS A 110 19.30 -12.25 7.11
N PRO A 111 19.75 -11.00 7.11
CA PRO A 111 19.06 -9.90 7.78
C PRO A 111 17.65 -9.68 7.24
N VAL A 112 16.74 -9.31 8.15
CA VAL A 112 15.35 -8.95 7.88
C VAL A 112 15.13 -7.47 8.13
N TYR A 113 14.88 -6.74 7.07
CA TYR A 113 14.55 -5.31 7.12
C TYR A 113 13.04 -5.13 6.92
N TYR A 114 12.44 -4.28 7.75
CA TYR A 114 11.01 -3.98 7.63
C TYR A 114 10.83 -2.52 7.23
N TYR A 115 10.47 -2.30 5.98
CA TYR A 115 10.20 -1.00 5.40
C TYR A 115 8.70 -0.70 5.45
N ILE A 116 8.34 0.49 5.93
CA ILE A 116 6.97 0.90 6.27
C ILE A 116 6.45 0.07 7.45
N SER A 117 6.71 0.58 8.65
CA SER A 117 6.39 -0.12 9.90
C SER A 117 4.91 -0.51 10.00
N PRO A 118 4.58 -1.68 10.55
CA PRO A 118 3.20 -2.04 10.82
C PRO A 118 2.56 -1.05 11.79
N LYS A 119 1.34 -0.60 11.50
CA LYS A 119 0.59 0.36 12.32
C LYS A 119 0.11 -0.26 13.63
N ILE A 120 1.05 -0.79 14.44
CA ILE A 120 0.74 -1.45 15.71
C ILE A 120 0.22 -0.48 16.77
N TRP A 121 0.47 0.80 16.62
CA TRP A 121 -0.08 1.86 17.46
C TRP A 121 -1.60 2.00 17.32
N ALA A 122 -2.18 1.64 16.18
CA ALA A 122 -3.61 1.68 15.94
C ALA A 122 -4.32 0.39 16.39
N TRP A 123 -3.65 -0.77 16.24
CA TRP A 123 -4.24 -2.06 16.59
C TRP A 123 -3.21 -3.19 16.57
N LYS A 124 -3.47 -4.28 17.30
CA LYS A 124 -2.57 -5.44 17.42
C LYS A 124 -1.16 -5.07 17.90
N GLU A 125 -1.09 -4.21 18.90
CA GLU A 125 0.16 -3.75 19.53
C GLU A 125 1.08 -4.91 19.95
N HIS A 126 0.52 -6.07 20.33
CA HIS A 126 1.27 -7.28 20.68
C HIS A 126 2.26 -7.74 19.59
N ARG A 127 2.11 -7.29 18.35
CA ARG A 127 3.07 -7.57 17.25
C ARG A 127 4.47 -7.02 17.52
N ILE A 128 4.61 -6.07 18.45
CA ILE A 128 5.93 -5.58 18.87
C ILE A 128 6.86 -6.70 19.33
N HIS A 129 6.33 -7.76 19.96
CA HIS A 129 7.14 -8.92 20.38
C HIS A 129 7.74 -9.67 19.18
N ALA A 130 6.99 -9.79 18.09
CA ALA A 130 7.49 -10.42 16.87
C ALA A 130 8.50 -9.53 16.13
N ILE A 131 8.23 -8.22 16.07
CA ILE A 131 9.15 -7.23 15.47
C ILE A 131 10.48 -7.29 16.23
N ARG A 132 10.47 -7.12 17.55
CA ARG A 132 11.67 -7.14 18.39
C ARG A 132 12.50 -8.42 18.23
N ARG A 133 11.86 -9.55 18.01
CA ARG A 133 12.52 -10.84 17.96
C ARG A 133 13.02 -11.24 16.58
N TYR A 134 12.42 -10.74 15.51
CA TYR A 134 12.61 -11.28 14.15
C TYR A 134 12.93 -10.23 13.09
N VAL A 135 13.00 -8.96 13.46
CA VAL A 135 13.31 -7.86 12.54
C VAL A 135 14.59 -7.18 13.00
N ASP A 136 15.59 -7.11 12.13
CA ASP A 136 16.88 -6.52 12.45
C ASP A 136 16.85 -5.00 12.38
N ARG A 137 16.11 -4.43 11.41
CA ARG A 137 15.87 -2.98 11.32
C ARG A 137 14.46 -2.68 10.87
N LEU A 138 13.84 -1.72 11.55
CA LEU A 138 12.50 -1.22 11.27
C LEU A 138 12.59 0.21 10.78
N PHE A 139 11.91 0.50 9.66
CA PHE A 139 11.85 1.83 9.08
C PHE A 139 10.43 2.38 9.11
N SER A 140 10.27 3.61 9.62
CA SER A 140 8.99 4.30 9.71
C SER A 140 8.88 5.41 8.67
N ILE A 141 7.66 5.63 8.20
CA ILE A 141 7.30 6.75 7.33
C ILE A 141 6.45 7.81 8.05
N LEU A 142 6.13 7.60 9.32
CA LEU A 142 5.34 8.50 10.15
C LEU A 142 6.17 8.98 11.34
N PRO A 143 6.38 10.31 11.51
CA PRO A 143 7.32 10.82 12.53
C PRO A 143 6.92 10.46 13.96
N PHE A 144 5.62 10.40 14.27
CA PHE A 144 5.15 10.07 15.62
C PHE A 144 5.39 8.59 16.01
N GLU A 145 5.65 7.71 15.05
CA GLU A 145 5.99 6.32 15.32
C GLU A 145 7.33 6.18 16.05
N VAL A 146 8.25 7.14 15.87
CA VAL A 146 9.53 7.15 16.59
C VAL A 146 9.28 7.14 18.10
N ASP A 147 8.49 8.09 18.57
CA ASP A 147 8.15 8.18 20.01
C ASP A 147 7.42 6.94 20.51
N PHE A 148 6.50 6.41 19.71
CA PHE A 148 5.76 5.19 20.05
C PHE A 148 6.68 3.98 20.20
N PHE A 149 7.60 3.75 19.27
CA PHE A 149 8.49 2.60 19.33
C PHE A 149 9.61 2.80 20.36
N GLU A 150 10.25 3.98 20.40
CA GLU A 150 11.41 4.20 21.27
C GLU A 150 11.01 4.46 22.73
N LYS A 151 10.06 5.38 22.96
CA LYS A 151 9.68 5.76 24.35
C LYS A 151 8.81 4.69 25.02
N LYS A 152 7.80 4.17 24.30
CA LYS A 152 6.87 3.19 24.88
C LYS A 152 7.40 1.77 24.85
N HIS A 153 8.04 1.38 23.75
CA HIS A 153 8.47 0.00 23.56
C HIS A 153 9.97 -0.22 23.70
N HIS A 154 10.78 0.83 23.90
CA HIS A 154 12.24 0.74 23.96
C HIS A 154 12.84 -0.06 22.80
N TYR A 155 12.33 0.21 21.59
CA TYR A 155 12.75 -0.45 20.36
C TYR A 155 13.21 0.60 19.35
N PRO A 156 14.46 0.51 18.86
CA PRO A 156 15.00 1.50 17.91
C PRO A 156 14.30 1.40 16.56
N ILE A 157 13.94 2.56 16.00
CA ILE A 157 13.31 2.68 14.69
C ILE A 157 13.96 3.81 13.91
N SER A 158 14.08 3.67 12.60
CA SER A 158 14.61 4.72 11.74
C SER A 158 13.47 5.40 10.99
N TYR A 159 13.25 6.69 11.22
CA TYR A 159 12.34 7.49 10.41
C TYR A 159 13.03 7.86 9.09
N VAL A 160 12.41 7.51 7.97
CA VAL A 160 12.98 7.68 6.62
C VAL A 160 12.18 8.64 5.73
N GLY A 161 11.19 9.32 6.28
CA GLY A 161 10.27 10.14 5.52
C GLY A 161 9.11 9.33 4.91
N ASN A 162 8.13 10.05 4.37
CA ASN A 162 6.97 9.43 3.73
C ASN A 162 7.17 9.38 2.21
N PRO A 163 7.30 8.20 1.59
CA PRO A 163 7.53 8.08 0.15
C PRO A 163 6.40 8.64 -0.72
N THR A 164 5.20 8.81 -0.16
CA THR A 164 4.11 9.52 -0.86
C THR A 164 4.48 10.97 -1.18
N MET A 165 5.35 11.59 -0.37
CA MET A 165 5.82 12.96 -0.63
C MET A 165 6.72 13.03 -1.86
N ASP A 166 7.47 11.98 -2.14
CA ASP A 166 8.32 11.89 -3.35
C ASP A 166 7.43 11.85 -4.60
N GLU A 167 6.34 11.07 -4.57
CA GLU A 167 5.34 11.02 -5.64
C GLU A 167 4.69 12.38 -5.89
N VAL A 168 4.21 13.01 -4.81
CA VAL A 168 3.58 14.34 -4.90
C VAL A 168 4.58 15.37 -5.44
N SER A 169 5.82 15.35 -4.95
CA SER A 169 6.87 16.29 -5.40
C SER A 169 7.22 16.09 -6.87
N ALA A 170 7.33 14.84 -7.32
CA ALA A 170 7.57 14.52 -8.72
C ALA A 170 6.43 15.03 -9.61
N TYR A 171 5.18 14.74 -9.22
CA TYR A 171 3.99 15.21 -9.94
C TYR A 171 3.95 16.74 -10.02
N LEU A 172 4.19 17.44 -8.90
CA LEU A 172 4.17 18.91 -8.88
C LEU A 172 5.32 19.53 -9.69
N SER A 173 6.46 18.86 -9.77
CA SER A 173 7.59 19.32 -10.59
C SER A 173 7.27 19.21 -12.07
N GLU A 174 6.51 18.22 -12.49
CA GLU A 174 6.12 17.99 -13.88
C GLU A 174 4.91 18.83 -14.31
N HIS A 175 3.89 18.96 -13.43
CA HIS A 175 2.60 19.54 -13.76
C HIS A 175 2.36 20.95 -13.16
N GLY A 176 3.26 21.41 -12.29
CA GLY A 176 3.12 22.67 -11.54
C GLY A 176 2.14 22.55 -10.36
N GLN A 177 2.03 23.65 -9.63
CA GLN A 177 1.10 23.73 -8.49
C GLN A 177 -0.36 23.80 -8.98
N PRO A 178 -1.26 22.95 -8.45
CA PRO A 178 -2.66 23.03 -8.78
C PRO A 178 -3.25 24.37 -8.31
N ARG A 179 -4.05 25.00 -9.16
CA ARG A 179 -4.80 26.21 -8.79
C ARG A 179 -6.22 25.81 -8.45
N PRO A 180 -6.67 26.01 -7.20
CA PRO A 180 -8.07 25.78 -6.83
C PRO A 180 -8.98 26.69 -7.65
N ASP A 181 -10.00 26.12 -8.28
CA ASP A 181 -11.01 26.89 -9.01
C ASP A 181 -12.16 27.38 -8.09
N GLY A 182 -12.14 26.96 -6.83
CA GLY A 182 -13.15 27.31 -5.82
C GLY A 182 -14.49 26.54 -5.96
N HIS A 183 -14.65 25.74 -7.02
CA HIS A 183 -15.90 25.06 -7.34
C HIS A 183 -15.74 23.54 -7.57
N THR A 184 -14.56 22.98 -7.31
CA THR A 184 -14.29 21.54 -7.45
C THR A 184 -14.12 20.88 -6.09
N ILE A 185 -14.82 19.77 -5.86
CA ILE A 185 -14.65 18.88 -4.70
C ILE A 185 -14.08 17.56 -5.17
N ALA A 186 -12.91 17.20 -4.62
CA ALA A 186 -12.31 15.88 -4.85
C ALA A 186 -12.83 14.86 -3.83
N LEU A 187 -13.32 13.72 -4.32
CA LEU A 187 -13.72 12.60 -3.48
C LEU A 187 -12.73 11.45 -3.65
N LEU A 188 -12.14 11.02 -2.53
CA LEU A 188 -11.19 9.90 -2.45
C LEU A 188 -11.82 8.75 -1.65
N PRO A 189 -12.63 7.89 -2.29
CA PRO A 189 -13.46 6.92 -1.56
C PRO A 189 -12.68 5.73 -1.01
N GLY A 190 -11.42 5.56 -1.39
CA GLY A 190 -10.56 4.47 -0.98
C GLY A 190 -10.01 3.66 -2.15
N SER A 191 -9.23 2.63 -1.83
CA SER A 191 -8.54 1.79 -2.81
C SER A 191 -9.04 0.33 -2.86
N ARG A 192 -9.94 -0.05 -1.95
CA ARG A 192 -10.53 -1.40 -1.89
C ARG A 192 -12.01 -1.37 -2.23
N ARG A 193 -12.50 -2.42 -2.88
CA ARG A 193 -13.90 -2.53 -3.31
C ARG A 193 -14.90 -2.19 -2.19
N GLN A 194 -14.71 -2.74 -0.99
CA GLN A 194 -15.61 -2.50 0.14
C GLN A 194 -15.56 -1.04 0.60
N GLU A 195 -14.35 -0.48 0.74
CA GLU A 195 -14.17 0.94 1.11
C GLU A 195 -14.89 1.85 0.12
N ILE A 196 -14.70 1.62 -1.18
CA ILE A 196 -15.33 2.41 -2.24
C ILE A 196 -16.85 2.29 -2.17
N THR A 197 -17.37 1.08 -2.03
CA THR A 197 -18.82 0.84 -1.97
C THR A 197 -19.45 1.55 -0.77
N ASP A 198 -18.81 1.46 0.39
CA ASP A 198 -19.35 2.03 1.64
C ASP A 198 -19.17 3.56 1.68
N ASN A 199 -17.99 4.07 1.28
CA ASN A 199 -17.67 5.48 1.41
C ASN A 199 -18.26 6.33 0.28
N LEU A 200 -18.13 5.90 -0.98
CA LEU A 200 -18.53 6.71 -2.14
C LEU A 200 -20.03 7.04 -2.10
N SER A 201 -20.87 6.07 -1.72
CA SER A 201 -22.31 6.31 -1.61
C SER A 201 -22.64 7.41 -0.59
N ARG A 202 -21.96 7.40 0.57
CA ARG A 202 -22.14 8.41 1.63
C ARG A 202 -21.57 9.77 1.22
N MET A 203 -20.39 9.79 0.58
CA MET A 203 -19.76 11.01 0.07
C MET A 203 -20.66 11.69 -0.96
N LEU A 204 -21.22 10.92 -1.92
CA LEU A 204 -22.14 11.46 -2.92
C LEU A 204 -23.43 12.00 -2.31
N GLN A 205 -23.97 11.34 -1.30
CA GLN A 205 -25.14 11.87 -0.57
C GLN A 205 -24.83 13.21 0.11
N ALA A 206 -23.63 13.34 0.71
CA ALA A 206 -23.22 14.57 1.40
C ALA A 206 -23.03 15.75 0.44
N VAL A 207 -22.49 15.51 -0.77
CA VAL A 207 -22.24 16.59 -1.75
C VAL A 207 -23.45 16.87 -2.67
N LYS A 208 -24.46 16.01 -2.68
CA LYS A 208 -25.63 16.15 -3.56
C LYS A 208 -26.35 17.52 -3.46
N PRO A 209 -26.59 18.08 -2.25
CA PRO A 209 -27.21 19.41 -2.15
C PRO A 209 -26.42 20.49 -2.89
N LEU A 210 -25.08 20.43 -2.84
CA LEU A 210 -24.20 21.41 -3.48
C LEU A 210 -24.28 21.38 -5.02
N CYS A 211 -24.65 20.23 -5.59
CA CYS A 211 -24.76 20.04 -7.04
C CYS A 211 -26.15 20.34 -7.59
N THR A 212 -27.18 20.43 -6.73
CA THR A 212 -28.58 20.53 -7.15
C THR A 212 -29.24 21.90 -6.85
N GLU A 213 -28.59 22.73 -6.05
CA GLU A 213 -29.09 24.06 -5.72
C GLU A 213 -28.93 25.01 -6.91
N GLY A 214 -30.05 25.50 -7.47
CA GLY A 214 -30.07 26.65 -8.36
C GLY A 214 -30.56 26.48 -9.79
N GLY A 215 -31.07 25.31 -10.22
CA GLY A 215 -31.78 25.15 -11.52
C GLY A 215 -31.00 25.47 -12.80
N GLY A 216 -29.73 25.88 -12.69
CA GLY A 216 -28.83 26.24 -13.78
C GLY A 216 -27.63 25.26 -13.92
N GLU A 217 -26.47 25.80 -14.25
CA GLU A 217 -25.20 25.08 -14.19
C GLU A 217 -24.90 24.64 -12.76
N PRO A 218 -24.35 23.44 -12.53
CA PRO A 218 -24.02 22.99 -11.18
C PRO A 218 -23.01 23.95 -10.54
N ALA A 219 -23.33 24.43 -9.32
CA ALA A 219 -22.44 25.33 -8.59
C ALA A 219 -21.12 24.65 -8.21
N TRP A 220 -21.12 23.30 -8.14
CA TRP A 220 -19.95 22.51 -7.76
C TRP A 220 -19.75 21.34 -8.72
N HIS A 221 -18.48 21.09 -9.03
CA HIS A 221 -18.00 19.93 -9.79
C HIS A 221 -17.39 18.91 -8.85
N ILE A 222 -17.77 17.65 -9.02
CA ILE A 222 -17.26 16.55 -8.20
C ILE A 222 -16.28 15.75 -9.04
N ARG A 223 -15.04 15.63 -8.56
CA ARG A 223 -14.03 14.76 -9.15
C ARG A 223 -13.80 13.56 -8.23
N ILE A 224 -14.02 12.36 -8.75
CA ILE A 224 -13.88 11.11 -7.98
C ILE A 224 -12.61 10.42 -8.45
N ALA A 225 -11.66 10.23 -7.52
CA ALA A 225 -10.44 9.48 -7.80
C ALA A 225 -10.77 7.99 -7.95
N VAL A 226 -10.41 7.44 -9.12
CA VAL A 226 -10.53 6.02 -9.43
C VAL A 226 -9.23 5.32 -9.06
N ALA A 227 -9.30 4.34 -8.17
CA ALA A 227 -8.12 3.55 -7.82
C ALA A 227 -7.68 2.67 -9.00
N PRO A 228 -6.40 2.64 -9.39
CA PRO A 228 -5.91 1.89 -10.56
C PRO A 228 -6.19 0.38 -10.52
N SER A 229 -6.36 -0.16 -9.30
CA SER A 229 -6.66 -1.58 -9.10
C SER A 229 -8.14 -1.93 -9.20
N MET A 230 -9.03 -0.94 -9.40
CA MET A 230 -10.49 -1.12 -9.37
C MET A 230 -11.13 -0.82 -10.73
N PRO A 231 -12.14 -1.61 -11.14
CA PRO A 231 -12.84 -1.36 -12.39
C PRO A 231 -13.68 -0.08 -12.31
N ARG A 232 -13.61 0.75 -13.36
CA ARG A 232 -14.34 2.01 -13.48
C ARG A 232 -15.86 1.85 -13.34
N ASP A 233 -16.39 0.71 -13.82
CA ASP A 233 -17.82 0.39 -13.77
C ASP A 233 -18.37 0.34 -12.34
N LEU A 234 -17.55 -0.04 -11.36
CA LEU A 234 -17.93 0.00 -9.96
C LEU A 234 -18.34 1.42 -9.52
N TYR A 235 -17.53 2.41 -9.90
CA TYR A 235 -17.79 3.82 -9.58
C TYR A 235 -18.98 4.35 -10.34
N THR A 236 -19.07 4.06 -11.64
CA THR A 236 -20.17 4.47 -12.51
C THR A 236 -21.52 4.01 -11.96
N ALA A 237 -21.62 2.74 -11.54
CA ALA A 237 -22.84 2.18 -10.97
C ALA A 237 -23.25 2.88 -9.65
N ILE A 238 -22.31 3.28 -8.81
CA ILE A 238 -22.59 3.99 -7.55
C ILE A 238 -23.04 5.43 -7.85
N VAL A 239 -22.37 6.13 -8.76
CA VAL A 239 -22.72 7.49 -9.18
C VAL A 239 -24.13 7.54 -9.77
N GLN A 240 -24.47 6.61 -10.65
CA GLN A 240 -25.81 6.52 -11.24
C GLN A 240 -26.90 6.36 -10.17
N ARG A 241 -26.67 5.52 -9.18
CA ARG A 241 -27.63 5.32 -8.06
C ARG A 241 -27.78 6.55 -7.17
N ALA A 242 -26.78 7.39 -7.06
CA ALA A 242 -26.83 8.61 -6.27
C ALA A 242 -27.72 9.69 -6.87
N GLY A 243 -27.99 9.62 -8.18
CA GLY A 243 -28.89 10.56 -8.88
C GLY A 243 -28.36 12.00 -8.90
N LEU A 244 -27.04 12.18 -9.04
CA LEU A 244 -26.46 13.49 -9.32
C LEU A 244 -26.54 13.81 -10.82
N PRO A 245 -26.57 15.11 -11.20
CA PRO A 245 -26.49 15.50 -12.60
C PRO A 245 -25.19 14.97 -13.23
N ALA A 246 -25.28 14.29 -14.39
CA ALA A 246 -24.13 13.68 -15.04
C ALA A 246 -22.99 14.68 -15.31
N ARG A 247 -23.34 15.94 -15.59
CA ARG A 247 -22.37 17.03 -15.84
C ARG A 247 -21.63 17.51 -14.60
N SER A 248 -22.13 17.21 -13.39
CA SER A 248 -21.48 17.62 -12.14
C SER A 248 -20.44 16.61 -11.63
N VAL A 249 -20.34 15.42 -12.21
CA VAL A 249 -19.48 14.35 -11.72
C VAL A 249 -18.51 13.86 -12.80
N GLN A 250 -17.22 13.85 -12.48
CA GLN A 250 -16.15 13.32 -13.32
C GLN A 250 -15.37 12.24 -12.57
N LEU A 251 -15.14 11.09 -13.20
CA LEU A 251 -14.21 10.07 -12.73
C LEU A 251 -12.82 10.39 -13.28
N VAL A 252 -11.81 10.48 -12.39
CA VAL A 252 -10.41 10.80 -12.73
C VAL A 252 -9.48 9.68 -12.25
N GLU A 253 -8.44 9.37 -13.02
CA GLU A 253 -7.40 8.38 -12.74
C GLU A 253 -6.11 9.06 -12.34
#